data_c2d5981ba3aa09a9bbc4ffdbc2fa830b
#
_entry.id   c2d5981ba3aa09a9bbc4ffdbc2fa830b
#
_cell.length_a   1.000
_cell.length_b   1.000
_cell.length_c   1.000
_cell.angle_alpha   90.00
_cell.angle_beta   90.00
_cell.angle_gamma   90.00
#
_symmetry.space_group_name_H-M   'P 1'
#
loop_
_entity.id
_entity.type
_entity.pdbx_description
1 polymer ?
#
loop_
_entity_poly.entity_id
_entity_poly.type
_entity_poly.pdbx_seq_one_letter_code
_entity_poly.pdbx_strand_id
1 'polypeptide(L)'
;MQVIKRDGSTVDFDKSKIREAICKSMKNGSGIYLPDIAGIIADDAEKYFSKEDETPTIYKIESYVYDRLVHYEQSVTAKAYEGYR
;
A
#
# COMPACT_ATOMS: atom_id res chain seq x y z
N MET A 1 8.31 13.47 1.75
CA MET A 1 6.84 13.53 1.62
C MET A 1 6.19 13.02 2.90
N GLN A 2 5.15 13.71 3.33
CA GLN A 2 4.44 13.40 4.56
C GLN A 2 3.16 12.62 4.30
N VAL A 3 2.66 11.92 5.32
CA VAL A 3 1.38 11.19 5.29
C VAL A 3 0.57 11.57 6.53
N ILE A 4 -0.72 11.80 6.36
CA ILE A 4 -1.62 12.09 7.48
C ILE A 4 -2.18 10.75 7.99
N LYS A 5 -1.88 10.44 9.24
CA LYS A 5 -2.34 9.21 9.90
C LYS A 5 -3.80 9.31 10.32
N ARG A 6 -4.36 8.18 10.80
CA ARG A 6 -5.78 8.11 11.25
C ARG A 6 -6.10 9.10 12.35
N ASP A 7 -5.13 9.40 13.23
CA ASP A 7 -5.32 10.34 14.35
C ASP A 7 -5.09 11.80 13.95
N GLY A 8 -4.82 12.07 12.67
CA GLY A 8 -4.57 13.42 12.16
C GLY A 8 -3.11 13.87 12.23
N SER A 9 -2.23 13.10 12.89
CA SER A 9 -0.82 13.43 12.93
C SER A 9 -0.14 13.11 11.62
N THR A 10 1.04 13.68 11.37
CA THR A 10 1.81 13.43 10.15
C THR A 10 3.07 12.63 10.45
N VAL A 11 3.44 11.78 9.49
CA VAL A 11 4.69 11.03 9.52
C VAL A 11 5.31 11.07 8.14
N ASP A 12 6.59 10.73 8.03
CA ASP A 12 7.24 10.62 6.74
C ASP A 12 6.71 9.41 5.99
N PHE A 13 6.53 9.59 4.67
CA PHE A 13 6.18 8.49 3.79
C PHE A 13 7.34 7.49 3.75
N ASP A 14 7.02 6.23 3.97
CA ASP A 14 8.00 5.14 3.96
C ASP A 14 7.45 3.98 3.13
N LYS A 15 7.94 3.86 1.91
CA LYS A 15 7.48 2.81 0.99
C LYS A 15 7.78 1.40 1.49
N SER A 16 8.80 1.24 2.36
CA SER A 16 9.11 -0.08 2.91
C SER A 16 7.98 -0.61 3.78
N LYS A 17 7.24 0.26 4.45
CA LYS A 17 6.07 -0.13 5.25
C LYS A 17 4.93 -0.63 4.35
N ILE A 18 4.75 -0.01 3.19
CA ILE A 18 3.77 -0.47 2.21
C ILE A 18 4.15 -1.87 1.72
N ARG A 19 5.41 -2.05 1.33
CA ARG A 19 5.90 -3.34 0.87
C ARG A 19 5.71 -4.43 1.92
N GLU A 20 6.06 -4.15 3.17
CA GLU A 20 5.90 -5.09 4.28
C GLU A 20 4.45 -5.48 4.50
N ALA A 21 3.54 -4.50 4.48
CA ALA A 21 2.10 -4.74 4.66
C ALA A 21 1.55 -5.62 3.54
N ILE A 22 1.97 -5.38 2.30
CA ILE A 22 1.57 -6.20 1.16
C ILE A 22 2.10 -7.63 1.31
N CYS A 23 3.37 -7.78 1.70
CA CYS A 23 3.97 -9.09 1.90
C CYS A 23 3.24 -9.90 2.99
N LYS A 24 2.87 -9.26 4.08
CA LYS A 24 2.08 -9.89 5.14
C LYS A 24 0.71 -10.33 4.62
N SER A 25 0.10 -9.48 3.80
CA SER A 25 -1.20 -9.78 3.18
C SER A 25 -1.13 -10.94 2.22
N MET A 26 -0.02 -11.10 1.50
CA MET A 26 0.22 -12.25 0.64
C MET A 26 0.26 -13.54 1.45
N LYS A 27 0.99 -13.54 2.55
CA LYS A 27 1.11 -14.70 3.42
C LYS A 27 -0.22 -15.09 4.05
N ASN A 28 -1.02 -14.10 4.47
CA ASN A 28 -2.30 -14.34 5.14
C ASN A 28 -3.45 -14.59 4.15
N GLY A 29 -3.32 -14.13 2.92
CA GLY A 29 -4.33 -14.27 1.87
C GLY A 29 -4.09 -15.48 1.00
N SER A 30 -3.44 -15.28 -0.14
CA SER A 30 -3.19 -16.35 -1.11
C SER A 30 -2.17 -17.39 -0.64
N GLY A 31 -1.30 -17.02 0.28
CA GLY A 31 -0.16 -17.84 0.68
C GLY A 31 0.98 -17.81 -0.33
N ILE A 32 0.83 -17.10 -1.43
CA ILE A 32 1.83 -16.98 -2.48
C ILE A 32 2.62 -15.69 -2.25
N TYR A 33 3.91 -15.83 -2.00
CA TYR A 33 4.79 -14.71 -1.68
C TYR A 33 5.45 -14.19 -2.94
N LEU A 34 5.11 -12.95 -3.32
CA LEU A 34 5.62 -12.28 -4.53
C LEU A 34 6.21 -10.92 -4.14
N PRO A 35 7.41 -10.90 -3.52
CA PRO A 35 8.00 -9.65 -3.01
C PRO A 35 8.28 -8.62 -4.10
N ASP A 36 8.53 -9.06 -5.34
CA ASP A 36 8.78 -8.14 -6.46
C ASP A 36 7.54 -7.30 -6.77
N ILE A 37 6.36 -7.92 -6.77
CA ILE A 37 5.10 -7.20 -6.98
C ILE A 37 4.87 -6.22 -5.84
N ALA A 38 5.12 -6.63 -4.61
CA ALA A 38 4.99 -5.75 -3.44
C ALA A 38 5.90 -4.52 -3.58
N GLY A 39 7.14 -4.73 -4.02
CA GLY A 39 8.09 -3.64 -4.25
C GLY A 39 7.66 -2.70 -5.37
N ILE A 40 7.15 -3.25 -6.47
CA ILE A 40 6.64 -2.45 -7.60
C ILE A 40 5.49 -1.57 -7.14
N ILE A 41 4.53 -2.11 -6.39
CA ILE A 41 3.38 -1.34 -5.90
C ILE A 41 3.84 -0.24 -4.94
N ALA A 42 4.78 -0.54 -4.05
CA ALA A 42 5.34 0.45 -3.13
C ALA A 42 6.01 1.59 -3.89
N ASP A 43 6.78 1.29 -4.93
CA ASP A 43 7.41 2.28 -5.79
C ASP A 43 6.36 3.10 -6.56
N ASP A 44 5.32 2.45 -7.08
CA ASP A 44 4.23 3.12 -7.79
C ASP A 44 3.52 4.11 -6.87
N ALA A 45 3.27 3.72 -5.62
CA ALA A 45 2.62 4.58 -4.64
C ALA A 45 3.48 5.83 -4.36
N GLU A 46 4.78 5.65 -4.17
CA GLU A 46 5.68 6.78 -3.95
C GLU A 46 5.65 7.75 -5.12
N LYS A 47 5.73 7.24 -6.35
CA LYS A 47 5.69 8.08 -7.55
C LYS A 47 4.35 8.80 -7.70
N TYR A 48 3.26 8.11 -7.45
CA TYR A 48 1.92 8.67 -7.60
C TYR A 48 1.70 9.82 -6.62
N PHE A 49 1.95 9.58 -5.33
CA PHE A 49 1.67 10.57 -4.29
C PHE A 49 2.68 11.71 -4.24
N SER A 50 3.93 11.48 -4.69
CA SER A 50 4.91 12.56 -4.73
C SER A 50 4.59 13.62 -5.78
N LYS A 51 3.71 13.34 -6.74
CA LYS A 51 3.25 14.31 -7.74
C LYS A 51 2.03 15.10 -7.30
N GLU A 52 1.37 14.69 -6.21
CA GLU A 52 0.19 15.36 -5.70
C GLU A 52 0.59 16.62 -4.92
N ASP A 53 -0.22 17.69 -5.03
CA ASP A 53 0.00 18.92 -4.29
C ASP A 53 -0.37 18.80 -2.83
N GLU A 54 -1.37 17.95 -2.53
CA GLU A 54 -1.86 17.76 -1.17
C GLU A 54 -1.12 16.62 -0.47
N THR A 55 -0.94 16.76 0.84
CA THR A 55 -0.44 15.67 1.67
C THR A 55 -1.48 14.55 1.71
N PRO A 56 -1.12 13.32 1.28
CA PRO A 56 -2.10 12.22 1.26
C PRO A 56 -2.44 11.74 2.67
N THR A 57 -3.68 11.28 2.83
CA THR A 57 -4.09 10.57 4.04
C THR A 57 -3.72 9.09 3.90
N ILE A 58 -3.59 8.41 5.03
CA ILE A 58 -3.33 6.97 5.02
C ILE A 58 -4.47 6.23 4.28
N TYR A 59 -5.70 6.72 4.35
CA TYR A 59 -6.84 6.12 3.65
C TYR A 59 -6.68 6.14 2.14
N LYS A 60 -6.17 7.26 1.59
CA LYS A 60 -5.92 7.37 0.15
C LYS A 60 -4.81 6.42 -0.29
N ILE A 61 -3.77 6.29 0.53
CA ILE A 61 -2.67 5.37 0.24
C ILE A 61 -3.18 3.93 0.24
N GLU A 62 -3.96 3.56 1.25
CA GLU A 62 -4.52 2.20 1.37
C GLU A 62 -5.43 1.87 0.19
N SER A 63 -6.26 2.82 -0.22
CA SER A 63 -7.13 2.68 -1.39
C SER A 63 -6.33 2.47 -2.67
N TYR A 64 -5.28 3.26 -2.85
CA TYR A 64 -4.40 3.14 -4.00
C TYR A 64 -3.74 1.76 -4.04
N VAL A 65 -3.20 1.31 -2.91
CA VAL A 65 -2.53 0.00 -2.82
C VAL A 65 -3.51 -1.12 -3.14
N TYR A 66 -4.72 -1.06 -2.60
CA TYR A 66 -5.78 -2.04 -2.91
C TYR A 66 -6.03 -2.10 -4.42
N ASP A 67 -6.23 -0.95 -5.06
CA ASP A 67 -6.49 -0.88 -6.49
C ASP A 67 -5.32 -1.42 -7.31
N ARG A 68 -4.09 -1.14 -6.91
CA ARG A 68 -2.91 -1.65 -7.60
C ARG A 68 -2.78 -3.17 -7.46
N LEU A 69 -3.11 -3.71 -6.28
CA LEU A 69 -3.14 -5.17 -6.10
C LEU A 69 -4.13 -5.83 -7.04
N VAL A 70 -5.32 -5.27 -7.18
CA VAL A 70 -6.33 -5.77 -8.13
C VAL A 70 -5.80 -5.66 -9.56
N HIS A 71 -5.16 -4.54 -9.89
CA HIS A 71 -4.58 -4.30 -11.21
C HIS A 71 -3.55 -5.38 -11.59
N TYR A 72 -2.74 -5.83 -10.64
CA TYR A 72 -1.74 -6.88 -10.85
C TYR A 72 -2.31 -8.28 -10.63
N GLU A 73 -3.63 -8.42 -10.65
CA GLU A 73 -4.34 -9.71 -10.51
C GLU A 73 -4.07 -10.39 -9.16
N GLN A 74 -3.89 -9.58 -8.12
CA GLN A 74 -3.68 -10.05 -6.75
C GLN A 74 -4.92 -9.82 -5.91
N SER A 75 -6.09 -10.26 -6.39
CA SER A 75 -7.39 -10.00 -5.75
C SER A 75 -7.50 -10.60 -4.35
N VAL A 76 -6.97 -11.81 -4.15
CA VAL A 76 -7.00 -12.46 -2.84
C VAL A 76 -6.12 -11.68 -1.85
N THR A 77 -4.95 -11.25 -2.30
CA THR A 77 -4.06 -10.41 -1.49
C THR A 77 -4.70 -9.07 -1.18
N ALA A 78 -5.40 -8.47 -2.16
CA ALA A 78 -6.10 -7.19 -1.96
C ALA A 78 -7.15 -7.31 -0.86
N LYS A 79 -7.93 -8.39 -0.84
CA LYS A 79 -8.92 -8.64 0.19
C LYS A 79 -8.28 -8.81 1.57
N ALA A 80 -7.18 -9.55 1.65
CA ALA A 80 -6.44 -9.73 2.90
C ALA A 80 -5.85 -8.41 3.38
N TYR A 81 -5.33 -7.59 2.47
CA TYR A 81 -4.79 -6.27 2.77
C TYR A 81 -5.86 -5.35 3.36
N GLU A 82 -7.06 -5.34 2.76
CA GLU A 82 -8.19 -4.57 3.26
C GLU A 82 -8.59 -4.98 4.67
N GLY A 83 -8.67 -6.28 4.94
CA GLY A 83 -9.01 -6.80 6.26
C GLY A 83 -7.92 -6.57 7.30
N TYR A 84 -6.67 -6.46 6.86
CA TYR A 84 -5.52 -6.26 7.75
C TYR A 84 -5.48 -4.85 8.33
N ARG A 85 -6.04 -3.89 7.63
CA ARG A 85 -6.12 -2.51 8.13
C ARG A 85 -7.00 -2.44 9.35
#